data_c92051061dc7c18fb2ab6f4c04b0e165
#
_entry.id   c92051061dc7c18fb2ab6f4c04b0e165
#
_cell.length_a   1.000
_cell.length_b   1.000
_cell.length_c   1.000
_cell.angle_alpha   90.00
_cell.angle_beta   90.00
_cell.angle_gamma   90.00
#
_symmetry.space_group_name_H-M   'P 1'
#
loop_
_entity.id
_entity.type
_entity.pdbx_description
1 polymer ?
#
loop_
_entity_poly.entity_id
_entity_poly.type
_entity_poly.pdbx_seq_one_letter_code
_entity_poly.pdbx_strand_id
1 'polypeptide(L)'
;RQHSVGIPIRFAEGDNGTIDLIGYLDFWYPQHNLIVDLKTTSKAPSKWSLSHGIQAAVYQRAVKAMTGEMPSVKFLYCLTRKKDPFIWLEMEDPEYYLASFKRTVTQLERLLRLSDDSRDIIQAIPHNPDSFYWNGDDAIEISAQFYSA
;
A
#
# COMPACT_ATOMS: atom_id res chain seq x y z
N ARG A 1 18.82 4.25 5.52
CA ARG A 1 17.67 4.60 6.39
C ARG A 1 16.41 4.54 5.55
N GLN A 2 15.38 3.86 6.02
CA GLN A 2 14.05 3.95 5.43
C GLN A 2 13.55 5.40 5.54
N HIS A 3 13.00 5.93 4.47
CA HIS A 3 12.38 7.24 4.46
C HIS A 3 10.86 7.07 4.60
N SER A 4 10.29 7.68 5.64
CA SER A 4 8.84 7.76 5.77
C SER A 4 8.29 8.79 4.78
N VAL A 5 7.21 8.44 4.13
CA VAL A 5 6.44 9.34 3.27
C VAL A 5 4.98 9.28 3.68
N GLY A 6 4.28 10.39 3.63
CA GLY A 6 2.87 10.46 3.95
C GLY A 6 2.09 11.23 2.89
N ILE A 7 0.89 10.79 2.61
CA ILE A 7 -0.08 11.52 1.80
C ILE A 7 -1.36 11.65 2.62
N PRO A 8 -1.86 12.86 2.88
CA PRO A 8 -3.19 13.02 3.44
C PRO A 8 -4.24 12.57 2.42
N ILE A 9 -5.07 11.61 2.79
CA ILE A 9 -6.24 11.23 2.01
C ILE A 9 -7.40 12.06 2.52
N ARG A 10 -7.94 12.92 1.67
CA ARG A 10 -9.16 13.68 1.95
C ARG A 10 -10.34 12.91 1.40
N PHE A 11 -11.31 12.62 2.24
CA PHE A 11 -12.61 12.13 1.82
C PHE A 11 -13.43 13.28 1.24
N ALA A 12 -14.14 13.03 0.13
CA ALA A 12 -14.68 14.06 -0.77
C ALA A 12 -15.77 14.96 -0.18
N GLU A 13 -16.49 14.55 0.87
CA GLU A 13 -17.52 15.37 1.52
C GLU A 13 -17.76 14.90 2.96
N GLY A 14 -17.62 15.79 3.90
CA GLY A 14 -17.98 15.61 5.31
C GLY A 14 -16.87 15.97 6.27
N ASP A 15 -17.26 16.35 7.47
CA ASP A 15 -16.41 16.86 8.55
C ASP A 15 -15.45 15.84 9.18
N ASN A 16 -15.27 14.68 8.58
CA ASN A 16 -14.57 13.56 9.19
C ASN A 16 -13.04 13.58 9.02
N GLY A 17 -12.50 14.72 8.63
CA GLY A 17 -11.06 14.92 8.63
C GLY A 17 -10.32 14.24 7.48
N THR A 18 -9.02 14.20 7.59
CA THR A 18 -8.11 13.51 6.68
C THR A 18 -7.55 12.27 7.37
N ILE A 19 -7.43 11.17 6.63
CA ILE A 19 -6.65 10.01 7.07
C ILE A 19 -5.29 10.10 6.41
N ASP A 20 -4.23 10.06 7.22
CA ASP A 20 -2.87 10.03 6.70
C ASP A 20 -2.51 8.63 6.24
N LEU A 21 -2.25 8.48 4.95
CA LEU A 21 -1.61 7.29 4.42
C LEU A 21 -0.11 7.41 4.61
N ILE A 22 0.43 6.61 5.51
CA ILE A 22 1.87 6.59 5.81
C ILE A 22 2.50 5.39 5.10
N GLY A 23 3.65 5.61 4.47
CA GLY A 23 4.46 4.58 3.83
C GLY A 23 5.94 4.75 4.14
N TYR A 24 6.69 3.68 3.93
CA TYR A 24 8.13 3.65 4.13
C TYR A 24 8.80 3.20 2.84
N LEU A 25 9.66 4.09 2.29
CA LEU A 25 10.45 3.78 1.10
C LEU A 25 11.65 2.92 1.51
N ASP A 26 11.91 1.83 0.79
CA ASP A 26 13.13 1.06 1.00
C ASP A 26 14.35 1.90 0.62
N PHE A 27 14.36 2.45 -0.59
CA PHE A 27 15.42 3.34 -1.06
C PHE A 27 14.84 4.49 -1.85
N TRP A 28 15.31 5.69 -1.55
CA TRP A 28 15.04 6.90 -2.31
C TRP A 28 16.35 7.61 -2.66
N TYR A 29 16.54 7.90 -3.94
CA TYR A 29 17.68 8.57 -4.51
C TYR A 29 17.25 9.91 -5.10
N PRO A 30 17.18 11.01 -4.29
CA PRO A 30 16.70 12.30 -4.75
C PRO A 30 17.48 12.84 -5.96
N GLN A 31 18.81 12.67 -5.96
CA GLN A 31 19.69 13.12 -7.05
C GLN A 31 19.42 12.44 -8.40
N HIS A 32 18.73 11.32 -8.40
CA HIS A 32 18.34 10.57 -9.61
C HIS A 32 16.82 10.57 -9.83
N ASN A 33 16.10 11.27 -8.96
CA ASN A 33 14.63 11.26 -8.93
C ASN A 33 14.06 9.84 -9.05
N LEU A 34 14.61 8.92 -8.22
CA LEU A 34 14.37 7.47 -8.30
C LEU A 34 13.99 6.88 -6.95
N ILE A 35 12.91 6.11 -6.93
CA ILE A 35 12.53 5.21 -5.85
C ILE A 35 12.89 3.78 -6.28
N VAL A 36 13.51 3.01 -5.38
CA VAL A 36 13.73 1.58 -5.56
C VAL A 36 13.04 0.85 -4.43
N ASP A 37 12.13 -0.04 -4.81
CA ASP A 37 11.38 -0.89 -3.90
C ASP A 37 11.94 -2.32 -3.97
N LEU A 38 12.39 -2.84 -2.82
CA LEU A 38 13.06 -4.13 -2.71
C LEU A 38 12.05 -5.23 -2.44
N LYS A 39 12.08 -6.28 -3.25
CA LYS A 39 11.22 -7.46 -3.08
C LYS A 39 12.06 -8.73 -3.06
N THR A 40 11.72 -9.65 -2.19
CA THR A 40 12.32 -10.99 -2.15
C THR A 40 11.34 -12.02 -2.70
N THR A 41 11.83 -12.95 -3.51
CA THR A 41 11.00 -14.02 -4.08
C THR A 41 11.83 -15.25 -4.44
N SER A 42 11.21 -16.41 -4.45
CA SER A 42 11.85 -17.65 -4.92
C SER A 42 11.71 -17.87 -6.44
N LYS A 43 10.75 -17.20 -7.07
CA LYS A 43 10.45 -17.33 -8.51
C LYS A 43 10.71 -15.99 -9.20
N ALA A 44 11.35 -16.05 -10.36
CA ALA A 44 11.58 -14.87 -11.20
C ALA A 44 10.24 -14.30 -11.68
N PRO A 45 9.86 -13.07 -11.31
CA PRO A 45 8.65 -12.45 -11.84
C PRO A 45 8.93 -11.91 -13.25
N SER A 46 7.96 -12.07 -14.14
CA SER A 46 7.97 -11.38 -15.44
C SER A 46 7.28 -10.02 -15.38
N LYS A 47 6.47 -9.82 -14.33
CA LYS A 47 5.73 -8.59 -14.03
C LYS A 47 5.51 -8.51 -12.53
N TRP A 48 5.38 -7.29 -12.01
CA TRP A 48 4.99 -7.06 -10.62
C TRP A 48 3.50 -7.33 -10.38
N SER A 49 3.12 -7.60 -9.12
CA SER A 49 1.73 -7.79 -8.72
C SER A 49 0.96 -6.46 -8.71
N LEU A 50 -0.38 -6.55 -8.73
CA LEU A 50 -1.25 -5.37 -8.59
C LEU A 50 -0.93 -4.59 -7.29
N SER A 51 -0.73 -5.29 -6.18
CA SER A 51 -0.42 -4.67 -4.88
C SER A 51 0.91 -3.91 -4.90
N HIS A 52 1.95 -4.48 -5.51
CA HIS A 52 3.23 -3.79 -5.67
C HIS A 52 3.09 -2.55 -6.56
N GLY A 53 2.33 -2.64 -7.64
CA GLY A 53 2.07 -1.49 -8.52
C GLY A 53 1.30 -0.38 -7.80
N ILE A 54 0.29 -0.71 -6.99
CA ILE A 54 -0.44 0.26 -6.17
C ILE A 54 0.50 0.94 -5.16
N GLN A 55 1.28 0.16 -4.41
CA GLN A 55 2.26 0.68 -3.45
C GLN A 55 3.23 1.66 -4.12
N ALA A 56 3.83 1.26 -5.23
CA ALA A 56 4.78 2.08 -5.97
C ALA A 56 4.16 3.37 -6.50
N ALA A 57 2.94 3.32 -7.04
CA ALA A 57 2.24 4.49 -7.55
C ALA A 57 1.87 5.48 -6.43
N VAL A 58 1.49 4.97 -5.25
CA VAL A 58 1.25 5.79 -4.06
C VAL A 58 2.54 6.46 -3.60
N TYR A 59 3.65 5.73 -3.52
CA TYR A 59 4.96 6.28 -3.16
C TYR A 59 5.41 7.37 -4.14
N GLN A 60 5.21 7.14 -5.42
CA GLN A 60 5.51 8.13 -6.46
C GLN A 60 4.74 9.43 -6.25
N ARG A 61 3.45 9.34 -5.91
CA ARG A 61 2.61 10.51 -5.61
C ARG A 61 3.02 11.20 -4.31
N ALA A 62 3.40 10.44 -3.28
CA ALA A 62 3.89 10.99 -2.02
C ALA A 62 5.17 11.81 -2.23
N VAL A 63 6.14 11.25 -2.92
CA VAL A 63 7.40 11.97 -3.23
C VAL A 63 7.13 13.19 -4.10
N LYS A 64 6.26 13.09 -5.11
CA LYS A 64 5.86 14.26 -5.90
C LYS A 64 5.24 15.36 -5.04
N ALA A 65 4.38 15.01 -4.09
CA ALA A 65 3.76 15.99 -3.20
C ALA A 65 4.80 16.70 -2.31
N MET A 66 5.88 16.01 -1.94
CA MET A 66 6.96 16.56 -1.12
C MET A 66 7.96 17.38 -1.89
N THR A 67 8.29 16.99 -3.13
CA THR A 67 9.40 17.55 -3.91
C THR A 67 8.96 18.42 -5.09
N GLY A 68 7.71 18.27 -5.53
CA GLY A 68 7.19 18.86 -6.76
C GLY A 68 7.50 18.04 -8.02
N GLU A 69 8.41 17.08 -7.95
CA GLU A 69 8.84 16.26 -9.09
C GLU A 69 8.32 14.83 -9.01
N MET A 70 7.96 14.26 -10.16
CA MET A 70 7.50 12.87 -10.25
C MET A 70 8.71 11.95 -10.38
N PRO A 71 9.03 11.11 -9.37
CA PRO A 71 10.14 10.18 -9.47
C PRO A 71 9.79 8.99 -10.36
N SER A 72 10.81 8.36 -10.95
CA SER A 72 10.67 7.00 -11.48
C SER A 72 10.65 5.98 -10.35
N VAL A 73 10.04 4.83 -10.59
CA VAL A 73 10.00 3.73 -9.63
C VAL A 73 10.49 2.45 -10.27
N LYS A 74 11.44 1.79 -9.62
CA LYS A 74 11.97 0.48 -10.03
C LYS A 74 11.80 -0.53 -8.90
N PHE A 75 11.41 -1.74 -9.27
CA PHE A 75 11.42 -2.88 -8.37
C PHE A 75 12.73 -3.64 -8.51
N LEU A 76 13.40 -3.90 -7.41
CA LEU A 76 14.53 -4.80 -7.34
C LEU A 76 14.07 -6.11 -6.71
N TYR A 77 13.89 -7.14 -7.52
CA TYR A 77 13.57 -8.48 -7.03
C TYR A 77 14.84 -9.26 -6.76
N CYS A 78 15.03 -9.66 -5.50
CA CYS A 78 16.09 -10.56 -5.06
C CYS A 78 15.58 -12.00 -5.06
N LEU A 79 16.20 -12.85 -5.87
CA LEU A 79 15.82 -14.26 -6.04
C LEU A 79 16.56 -15.14 -5.04
N THR A 80 15.84 -15.75 -4.09
CA THR A 80 16.45 -16.53 -2.99
C THR A 80 17.06 -17.87 -3.42
N ARG A 81 16.82 -18.33 -4.67
CA ARG A 81 17.19 -19.68 -5.16
C ARG A 81 17.89 -19.70 -6.53
N LYS A 82 18.44 -18.58 -7.01
CA LYS A 82 19.07 -18.52 -8.32
C LYS A 82 20.50 -18.01 -8.30
N LYS A 83 21.27 -18.40 -9.33
CA LYS A 83 22.66 -17.98 -9.53
C LYS A 83 22.76 -16.50 -9.90
N ASP A 84 21.79 -16.00 -10.67
CA ASP A 84 21.62 -14.58 -10.97
C ASP A 84 20.46 -14.04 -10.12
N PRO A 85 20.77 -13.47 -8.92
CA PRO A 85 19.76 -13.27 -7.89
C PRO A 85 18.93 -11.99 -8.07
N PHE A 86 19.17 -11.19 -9.10
CA PHE A 86 18.54 -9.88 -9.21
C PHE A 86 17.76 -9.72 -10.52
N ILE A 87 16.54 -9.16 -10.40
CA ILE A 87 15.72 -8.73 -11.54
C ILE A 87 15.27 -7.31 -11.28
N TRP A 88 15.49 -6.44 -12.26
CA TRP A 88 14.96 -5.10 -12.27
C TRP A 88 13.72 -5.02 -13.14
N LEU A 89 12.65 -4.47 -12.60
CA LEU A 89 11.43 -4.13 -13.33
C LEU A 89 11.14 -2.65 -13.11
N GLU A 90 10.91 -1.90 -14.17
CA GLU A 90 10.52 -0.50 -14.09
C GLU A 90 9.00 -0.38 -14.10
N MET A 91 8.45 0.44 -13.20
CA MET A 91 7.01 0.62 -13.12
C MET A 91 6.50 1.38 -14.33
N GLU A 92 5.53 0.78 -15.00
CA GLU A 92 4.78 1.38 -16.10
C GLU A 92 3.34 1.67 -15.66
N ASP A 93 2.70 2.64 -16.33
CA ASP A 93 1.30 3.00 -16.16
C ASP A 93 0.85 3.23 -14.69
N PRO A 94 1.47 4.18 -13.96
CA PRO A 94 1.12 4.47 -12.58
C PRO A 94 -0.34 4.90 -12.40
N GLU A 95 -0.95 5.50 -13.42
CA GLU A 95 -2.35 5.97 -13.34
C GLU A 95 -3.34 4.80 -13.25
N TYR A 96 -3.05 3.67 -13.88
CA TYR A 96 -3.85 2.44 -13.72
C TYR A 96 -3.91 1.99 -12.25
N TYR A 97 -2.74 1.98 -11.58
CA TYR A 97 -2.64 1.57 -10.18
C TYR A 97 -3.27 2.59 -9.23
N LEU A 98 -3.11 3.88 -9.52
CA LEU A 98 -3.76 4.95 -8.76
C LEU A 98 -5.29 4.91 -8.91
N ALA A 99 -5.81 4.58 -10.08
CA ALA A 99 -7.25 4.39 -10.27
C ALA A 99 -7.78 3.22 -9.43
N SER A 100 -7.02 2.12 -9.31
CA SER A 100 -7.36 1.01 -8.42
C SER A 100 -7.33 1.42 -6.95
N PHE A 101 -6.31 2.15 -6.54
CA PHE A 101 -6.22 2.71 -5.19
C PHE A 101 -7.39 3.64 -4.86
N LYS A 102 -7.71 4.58 -5.75
CA LYS A 102 -8.85 5.50 -5.58
C LYS A 102 -10.17 4.74 -5.38
N ARG A 103 -10.40 3.66 -6.14
CA ARG A 103 -11.58 2.82 -5.94
C ARG A 103 -11.64 2.22 -4.53
N THR A 104 -10.50 1.74 -4.03
CA THR A 104 -10.41 1.21 -2.65
C THR A 104 -10.72 2.29 -1.61
N VAL A 105 -10.14 3.49 -1.76
CA VAL A 105 -10.44 4.64 -0.88
C VAL A 105 -11.91 5.00 -0.91
N THR A 106 -12.52 5.05 -2.11
CA THR A 106 -13.96 5.35 -2.25
C THR A 106 -14.83 4.28 -1.57
N GLN A 107 -14.45 3.00 -1.63
CA GLN A 107 -15.19 1.95 -0.92
C GLN A 107 -15.03 2.09 0.58
N LEU A 108 -13.84 2.39 1.07
CA LEU A 108 -13.61 2.66 2.49
C LEU A 108 -14.43 3.86 2.98
N GLU A 109 -14.45 4.95 2.21
CA GLU A 109 -15.27 6.13 2.52
C GLU A 109 -16.76 5.77 2.64
N ARG A 110 -17.29 5.00 1.68
CA ARG A 110 -18.67 4.53 1.72
C ARG A 110 -18.95 3.68 2.95
N LEU A 111 -18.02 2.80 3.29
CA LEU A 111 -18.12 1.95 4.47
C LEU A 111 -18.16 2.78 5.77
N LEU A 112 -17.27 3.76 5.89
CA LEU A 112 -17.23 4.66 7.05
C LEU A 112 -18.49 5.53 7.20
N ARG A 113 -19.28 5.71 6.15
CA ARG A 113 -20.56 6.43 6.18
C ARG A 113 -21.77 5.56 6.55
N LEU A 114 -21.59 4.24 6.69
CA LEU A 114 -22.71 3.34 7.01
C LEU A 114 -23.22 3.51 8.44
N SER A 115 -22.33 3.83 9.36
CA SER A 115 -22.65 4.01 10.77
C SER A 115 -21.61 4.90 11.46
N ASP A 116 -22.05 5.62 12.48
CA ASP A 116 -21.15 6.31 13.42
C ASP A 116 -20.58 5.36 14.47
N ASP A 117 -21.10 4.13 14.57
CA ASP A 117 -20.56 3.09 15.44
C ASP A 117 -19.51 2.25 14.69
N SER A 118 -18.29 2.25 15.23
CA SER A 118 -17.17 1.49 14.68
C SER A 118 -17.43 -0.03 14.66
N ARG A 119 -18.28 -0.54 15.55
CA ARG A 119 -18.63 -1.98 15.59
C ARG A 119 -19.44 -2.40 14.38
N ASP A 120 -20.41 -1.58 13.97
CA ASP A 120 -21.20 -1.82 12.76
C ASP A 120 -20.31 -1.82 11.52
N ILE A 121 -19.34 -0.88 11.47
CA ILE A 121 -18.39 -0.77 10.37
C ILE A 121 -17.49 -2.01 10.30
N ILE A 122 -16.96 -2.46 11.44
CA ILE A 122 -16.11 -3.65 11.51
C ILE A 122 -16.87 -4.90 11.05
N GLN A 123 -18.12 -5.06 11.47
CA GLN A 123 -18.96 -6.19 11.05
C GLN A 123 -19.25 -6.21 9.54
N ALA A 124 -19.21 -5.06 8.89
CA ALA A 124 -19.36 -4.96 7.43
C ALA A 124 -18.09 -5.31 6.65
N ILE A 125 -16.94 -5.46 7.32
CA ILE A 125 -15.65 -5.81 6.70
C ILE A 125 -15.48 -7.32 6.72
N PRO A 126 -15.27 -7.98 5.56
CA PRO A 126 -15.00 -9.42 5.55
C PRO A 126 -13.75 -9.76 6.34
N HIS A 127 -13.90 -10.67 7.30
CA HIS A 127 -12.79 -11.20 8.07
C HIS A 127 -12.15 -12.39 7.35
N ASN A 128 -10.84 -12.33 7.17
CA ASN A 128 -10.06 -13.44 6.62
C ASN A 128 -8.95 -13.84 7.61
N PRO A 129 -9.20 -14.81 8.49
CA PRO A 129 -8.26 -15.25 9.53
C PRO A 129 -6.97 -15.84 8.95
N ASP A 130 -6.99 -16.35 7.70
CA ASP A 130 -5.81 -16.90 7.03
C ASP A 130 -4.89 -15.83 6.45
N SER A 131 -5.29 -14.57 6.50
CA SER A 131 -4.47 -13.46 6.04
C SER A 131 -3.27 -13.24 6.96
N PHE A 132 -2.10 -13.00 6.36
CA PHE A 132 -0.88 -12.65 7.08
C PHE A 132 -1.08 -11.52 8.12
N TYR A 133 -1.94 -10.57 7.83
CA TYR A 133 -2.22 -9.43 8.71
C TYR A 133 -3.01 -9.80 9.98
N TRP A 134 -3.59 -11.02 10.04
CA TRP A 134 -4.36 -11.52 11.16
C TRP A 134 -3.64 -12.62 11.96
N ASN A 135 -2.34 -12.85 11.67
CA ASN A 135 -1.54 -13.91 12.32
C ASN A 135 -0.79 -13.45 13.57
N GLY A 136 -0.85 -12.16 13.96
CA GLY A 136 -0.25 -11.65 15.19
C GLY A 136 -1.17 -11.91 16.40
N ASP A 137 -0.58 -12.09 17.59
CA ASP A 137 -1.33 -12.35 18.82
C ASP A 137 -2.39 -11.27 19.08
N ASP A 138 -2.05 -9.99 18.91
CA ASP A 138 -2.98 -8.86 19.05
C ASP A 138 -4.11 -8.92 18.00
N ALA A 139 -3.79 -9.33 16.76
CA ALA A 139 -4.78 -9.45 15.69
C ALA A 139 -5.75 -10.61 15.94
N ILE A 140 -5.28 -11.70 16.52
CA ILE A 140 -6.11 -12.86 16.93
C ILE A 140 -7.08 -12.44 18.04
N GLU A 141 -6.60 -11.68 19.05
CA GLU A 141 -7.44 -11.18 20.14
C GLU A 141 -8.51 -10.22 19.61
N ILE A 142 -8.14 -9.26 18.77
CA ILE A 142 -9.07 -8.32 18.11
C ILE A 142 -10.08 -9.10 17.26
N SER A 143 -9.62 -10.09 16.50
CA SER A 143 -10.49 -10.94 15.68
C SER A 143 -11.55 -11.66 16.54
N ALA A 144 -11.13 -12.26 17.64
CA ALA A 144 -12.05 -12.91 18.57
C ALA A 144 -13.06 -11.94 19.19
N GLN A 145 -12.67 -10.73 19.47
CA GLN A 145 -13.53 -9.70 20.07
C GLN A 145 -14.62 -9.20 19.11
N PHE A 146 -14.32 -9.03 17.83
CA PHE A 146 -15.22 -8.38 16.87
C PHE A 146 -15.93 -9.33 15.91
N TYR A 147 -15.38 -10.53 15.67
CA TYR A 147 -15.90 -11.48 14.69
C TYR A 147 -16.32 -12.84 15.27
N SER A 148 -16.13 -13.06 16.58
CA SER A 148 -16.72 -14.24 17.21
C SER A 148 -18.24 -14.08 17.31
N ALA A 149 -18.95 -15.01 16.70
CA ALA A 149 -20.41 -15.11 16.76
C ALA A 149 -20.90 -15.43 18.19
#